data_87991c18068320d5a7ee03c4ebf46b69
#
_entry.id   87991c18068320d5a7ee03c4ebf46b69
#
_cell.length_a   1.000
_cell.length_b   1.000
_cell.length_c   1.000
_cell.angle_alpha   90.00
_cell.angle_beta   90.00
_cell.angle_gamma   90.00
#
_symmetry.space_group_name_H-M   'P 1'
#
loop_
_entity.id
_entity.type
_entity.pdbx_description
1 polymer ?
#
loop_
_entity_poly.entity_id
_entity_poly.type
_entity_poly.pdbx_seq_one_letter_code
_entity_poly.pdbx_strand_id
1 'polypeptide(L)'
;WFVNVDVASYYPSLMLVYKWLSRNVHDPSKYAEIYHTRLKLKAEKNPMQQPYKIVLNSTYGAMKDKHNAMYDPRQANNVCVGGQLLLLDLIERLEDHCEIIQSNTDGILVKLRRYEDFEMLDDLCWEWEQRTGMRLEFDEFQKVYQKDVNNYIIVPSGPLRDEKGKPRWKCKGAYVKKLSDLDYDLPIVNRAIVNYFLHGISPETTIMECSNLRDFQKVVKVSSKYKYALYSPVVTEAKIRDEKGRSKKITRFSGGEVQTDKTFRVFASKDQSKGGIFKVSGKIVKGREKNPEKFGNTPDHCFFINDDVTNLPIPDELDKQYYIDVAWDRLKDFGVER
;
A
#
# COMPACT_ATOMS: atom_id res chain seq x y z
N TRP A 1 -15.90 -2.99 -19.21
CA TRP A 1 -15.26 -1.70 -19.24
C TRP A 1 -15.23 -1.10 -17.85
N PHE A 2 -14.09 -0.61 -17.40
CA PHE A 2 -13.94 -0.05 -16.06
C PHE A 2 -13.64 1.43 -16.15
N VAL A 3 -14.28 2.23 -15.32
CA VAL A 3 -14.05 3.68 -15.20
C VAL A 3 -13.78 4.02 -13.76
N ASN A 4 -12.66 4.67 -13.50
CA ASN A 4 -12.38 5.27 -12.21
C ASN A 4 -12.85 6.72 -12.24
N VAL A 5 -13.72 7.06 -11.31
CA VAL A 5 -14.32 8.39 -11.15
C VAL A 5 -13.73 8.99 -9.89
N ASP A 6 -12.72 9.86 -10.02
CA ASP A 6 -12.03 10.49 -8.89
C ASP A 6 -12.45 11.95 -8.73
N VAL A 7 -12.67 12.39 -7.49
CA VAL A 7 -12.90 13.82 -7.22
C VAL A 7 -11.59 14.60 -7.26
N ALA A 8 -11.50 15.57 -8.15
CA ALA A 8 -10.32 16.39 -8.34
C ALA A 8 -9.95 17.16 -7.08
N SER A 9 -8.76 16.85 -6.50
CA SER A 9 -8.25 17.53 -5.30
C SER A 9 -9.26 17.55 -4.14
N TYR A 10 -9.89 16.43 -3.83
CA TYR A 10 -11.10 16.33 -3.03
C TYR A 10 -11.08 17.15 -1.73
N TYR A 11 -10.18 16.86 -0.79
CA TYR A 11 -10.13 17.59 0.50
C TYR A 11 -9.89 19.10 0.35
N PRO A 12 -8.94 19.55 -0.49
CA PRO A 12 -8.81 20.96 -0.81
C PRO A 12 -10.08 21.59 -1.37
N SER A 13 -10.77 20.90 -2.28
CA SER A 13 -12.02 21.37 -2.86
C SER A 13 -13.13 21.52 -1.81
N LEU A 14 -13.29 20.52 -0.93
CA LEU A 14 -14.23 20.58 0.20
C LEU A 14 -13.96 21.78 1.11
N MET A 15 -12.69 22.03 1.45
CA MET A 15 -12.30 23.15 2.28
C MET A 15 -12.60 24.50 1.65
N LEU A 16 -12.50 24.61 0.32
CA LEU A 16 -12.78 25.87 -0.38
C LEU A 16 -14.28 26.07 -0.67
N VAL A 17 -14.93 25.07 -1.28
CA VAL A 17 -16.34 25.17 -1.71
C VAL A 17 -17.27 25.28 -0.52
N TYR A 18 -17.09 24.45 0.50
CA TYR A 18 -17.95 24.45 1.69
C TYR A 18 -17.42 25.31 2.83
N LYS A 19 -16.30 26.01 2.62
CA LYS A 19 -15.67 26.86 3.65
C LYS A 19 -15.30 26.08 4.91
N TRP A 20 -14.82 24.84 4.74
CA TRP A 20 -14.40 23.96 5.84
C TRP A 20 -12.91 24.02 6.14
N LEU A 21 -12.22 25.08 5.66
CA LEU A 21 -10.87 25.37 6.11
C LEU A 21 -10.87 25.72 7.61
N SER A 22 -9.78 25.46 8.30
CA SER A 22 -9.65 25.83 9.72
C SER A 22 -10.01 27.28 9.96
N ARG A 23 -10.84 27.56 10.98
CA ARG A 23 -11.22 28.90 11.44
C ARG A 23 -10.04 29.69 12.03
N ASN A 24 -8.93 28.99 12.33
CA ASN A 24 -7.70 29.61 12.80
C ASN A 24 -6.83 30.15 11.66
N VAL A 25 -7.21 29.96 10.41
CA VAL A 25 -6.52 30.54 9.24
C VAL A 25 -7.00 31.98 9.08
N HIS A 26 -6.09 32.95 9.28
CA HIS A 26 -6.42 34.37 9.20
C HIS A 26 -6.79 34.82 7.79
N ASP A 27 -6.12 34.26 6.77
CA ASP A 27 -6.36 34.62 5.38
C ASP A 27 -6.60 33.35 4.53
N PRO A 28 -7.86 32.92 4.38
CA PRO A 28 -8.21 31.78 3.54
C PRO A 28 -7.89 31.98 2.05
N SER A 29 -7.73 33.23 1.58
CA SER A 29 -7.42 33.51 0.17
C SER A 29 -6.06 32.93 -0.23
N LYS A 30 -5.11 32.86 0.69
CA LYS A 30 -3.78 32.24 0.46
C LYS A 30 -3.90 30.75 0.17
N TYR A 31 -4.79 30.05 0.84
CA TYR A 31 -5.03 28.64 0.54
C TYR A 31 -5.65 28.46 -0.86
N ALA A 32 -6.59 29.34 -1.24
CA ALA A 32 -7.17 29.34 -2.57
C ALA A 32 -6.11 29.66 -3.66
N GLU A 33 -5.22 30.62 -3.42
CA GLU A 33 -4.09 30.95 -4.30
C GLU A 33 -3.19 29.73 -4.56
N ILE A 34 -2.81 29.02 -3.49
CA ILE A 34 -2.02 27.79 -3.58
C ILE A 34 -2.76 26.72 -4.39
N TYR A 35 -4.07 26.56 -4.17
CA TYR A 35 -4.91 25.63 -4.90
C TYR A 35 -4.95 25.94 -6.41
N HIS A 36 -5.24 27.17 -6.78
CA HIS A 36 -5.29 27.58 -8.20
C HIS A 36 -3.93 27.50 -8.88
N THR A 37 -2.85 27.87 -8.16
CA THR A 37 -1.47 27.71 -8.67
C THR A 37 -1.18 26.25 -8.95
N ARG A 38 -1.55 25.33 -8.06
CA ARG A 38 -1.38 23.89 -8.30
C ARG A 38 -2.16 23.42 -9.52
N LEU A 39 -3.42 23.84 -9.69
CA LEU A 39 -4.22 23.43 -10.86
C LEU A 39 -3.57 23.89 -12.17
N LYS A 40 -3.07 25.12 -12.23
CA LYS A 40 -2.32 25.64 -13.39
C LYS A 40 -1.09 24.80 -13.67
N LEU A 41 -0.24 24.56 -12.68
CA LEU A 41 0.96 23.73 -12.82
C LEU A 41 0.64 22.28 -13.23
N LYS A 42 -0.50 21.72 -12.73
CA LYS A 42 -0.97 20.37 -13.13
C LYS A 42 -1.34 20.34 -14.61
N ALA A 43 -2.06 21.35 -15.09
CA ALA A 43 -2.45 21.46 -16.49
C ALA A 43 -1.23 21.60 -17.42
N GLU A 44 -0.21 22.34 -16.99
CA GLU A 44 1.07 22.50 -17.68
C GLU A 44 1.99 21.26 -17.56
N LYS A 45 1.57 20.19 -16.86
CA LYS A 45 2.40 18.99 -16.52
C LYS A 45 3.71 19.35 -15.83
N ASN A 46 3.74 20.46 -15.09
CA ASN A 46 4.92 20.95 -14.39
C ASN A 46 5.15 20.15 -13.11
N PRO A 47 6.35 19.57 -12.88
CA PRO A 47 6.68 18.81 -11.65
C PRO A 47 6.48 19.62 -10.36
N MET A 48 6.60 20.94 -10.42
CA MET A 48 6.40 21.84 -9.28
C MET A 48 4.98 21.78 -8.69
N GLN A 49 4.00 21.22 -9.39
CA GLN A 49 2.67 20.96 -8.83
C GLN A 49 2.71 20.03 -7.61
N GLN A 50 3.74 19.20 -7.47
CA GLN A 50 3.81 18.19 -6.41
C GLN A 50 4.03 18.78 -5.00
N PRO A 51 4.96 19.72 -4.76
CA PRO A 51 5.05 20.44 -3.50
C PRO A 51 3.73 21.11 -3.09
N TYR A 52 3.06 21.77 -4.03
CA TYR A 52 1.75 22.40 -3.76
C TYR A 52 0.68 21.37 -3.35
N LYS A 53 0.67 20.18 -4.00
CA LYS A 53 -0.21 19.09 -3.61
C LYS A 53 0.02 18.64 -2.18
N ILE A 54 1.29 18.55 -1.76
CA ILE A 54 1.65 18.15 -0.39
C ILE A 54 1.16 19.19 0.61
N VAL A 55 1.38 20.48 0.36
CA VAL A 55 0.92 21.56 1.23
C VAL A 55 -0.60 21.53 1.39
N LEU A 56 -1.36 21.46 0.29
CA LEU A 56 -2.82 21.41 0.31
C LEU A 56 -3.37 20.21 1.09
N ASN A 57 -2.81 19.02 0.87
CA ASN A 57 -3.28 17.80 1.53
C ASN A 57 -2.88 17.75 3.01
N SER A 58 -1.68 18.25 3.37
CA SER A 58 -1.22 18.26 4.76
C SER A 58 -2.01 19.22 5.65
N THR A 59 -2.69 20.20 5.07
CA THR A 59 -3.58 21.11 5.79
C THR A 59 -4.67 20.36 6.58
N TYR A 60 -5.28 19.33 5.99
CA TYR A 60 -6.24 18.48 6.69
C TYR A 60 -5.62 17.78 7.92
N GLY A 61 -4.38 17.26 7.78
CA GLY A 61 -3.64 16.69 8.89
C GLY A 61 -3.35 17.72 10.00
N ALA A 62 -2.93 18.91 9.61
CA ALA A 62 -2.69 20.03 10.53
C ALA A 62 -3.95 20.43 11.34
N MET A 63 -5.12 20.40 10.70
CA MET A 63 -6.41 20.66 11.38
C MET A 63 -6.75 19.61 12.44
N LYS A 64 -6.20 18.40 12.36
CA LYS A 64 -6.41 17.30 13.33
C LYS A 64 -5.35 17.25 14.42
N ASP A 65 -4.21 17.89 14.22
CA ASP A 65 -3.10 17.87 15.18
C ASP A 65 -3.30 18.95 16.25
N LYS A 66 -3.52 18.53 17.50
CA LYS A 66 -3.72 19.41 18.66
C LYS A 66 -2.54 20.35 18.97
N HIS A 67 -1.35 20.06 18.43
CA HIS A 67 -0.15 20.90 18.61
C HIS A 67 0.07 21.87 17.45
N ASN A 68 -0.77 21.85 16.43
CA ASN A 68 -0.67 22.71 15.27
C ASN A 68 -1.53 23.97 15.43
N ALA A 69 -1.03 25.13 14.97
CA ALA A 69 -1.76 26.40 15.00
C ALA A 69 -3.10 26.35 14.21
N MET A 70 -3.19 25.45 13.22
CA MET A 70 -4.41 25.24 12.42
C MET A 70 -5.37 24.22 13.07
N TYR A 71 -5.17 23.80 14.32
CA TYR A 71 -6.03 22.81 14.97
C TYR A 71 -7.48 23.25 15.00
N ASP A 72 -8.33 22.53 14.30
CA ASP A 72 -9.78 22.73 14.25
C ASP A 72 -10.50 21.41 13.97
N PRO A 73 -10.70 20.57 14.99
CA PRO A 73 -11.26 19.23 14.82
C PRO A 73 -12.69 19.25 14.27
N ARG A 74 -13.46 20.33 14.50
CA ARG A 74 -14.79 20.48 13.94
C ARG A 74 -14.75 20.58 12.41
N GLN A 75 -13.93 21.48 11.88
CA GLN A 75 -13.80 21.63 10.43
C GLN A 75 -13.12 20.39 9.80
N ALA A 76 -12.16 19.79 10.47
CA ALA A 76 -11.58 18.52 10.01
C ALA A 76 -12.63 17.40 9.91
N ASN A 77 -13.55 17.31 10.88
CA ASN A 77 -14.65 16.35 10.83
C ASN A 77 -15.65 16.70 9.72
N ASN A 78 -15.95 17.97 9.49
CA ASN A 78 -16.79 18.39 8.37
C ASN A 78 -16.20 17.94 7.02
N VAL A 79 -14.89 18.12 6.81
CA VAL A 79 -14.21 17.65 5.60
C VAL A 79 -14.32 16.13 5.45
N CYS A 80 -14.06 15.37 6.54
CA CYS A 80 -14.06 13.92 6.50
C CYS A 80 -15.46 13.35 6.28
N VAL A 81 -16.42 13.72 7.12
CA VAL A 81 -17.78 13.19 7.08
C VAL A 81 -18.55 13.74 5.88
N GLY A 82 -18.43 15.03 5.59
CA GLY A 82 -19.05 15.64 4.42
C GLY A 82 -18.54 15.03 3.12
N GLY A 83 -17.23 14.78 3.03
CA GLY A 83 -16.66 14.06 1.88
C GLY A 83 -17.21 12.65 1.72
N GLN A 84 -17.34 11.89 2.81
CA GLN A 84 -17.95 10.55 2.76
C GLN A 84 -19.41 10.59 2.29
N LEU A 85 -20.20 11.55 2.78
CA LEU A 85 -21.60 11.69 2.40
C LEU A 85 -21.77 12.09 0.93
N LEU A 86 -20.92 12.98 0.42
CA LEU A 86 -20.95 13.36 -0.99
C LEU A 86 -20.57 12.20 -1.93
N LEU A 87 -19.60 11.36 -1.55
CA LEU A 87 -19.28 10.15 -2.31
C LEU A 87 -20.40 9.12 -2.21
N LEU A 88 -21.04 8.97 -1.05
CA LEU A 88 -22.19 8.07 -0.90
C LEU A 88 -23.35 8.52 -1.79
N ASP A 89 -23.67 9.82 -1.84
CA ASP A 89 -24.69 10.35 -2.76
C ASP A 89 -24.36 10.06 -4.25
N LEU A 90 -23.07 10.10 -4.62
CA LEU A 90 -22.66 9.70 -5.97
C LEU A 90 -22.84 8.19 -6.19
N ILE A 91 -22.47 7.34 -5.22
CA ILE A 91 -22.64 5.89 -5.29
C ILE A 91 -24.11 5.52 -5.47
N GLU A 92 -25.01 6.08 -4.63
CA GLU A 92 -26.46 5.82 -4.69
C GLU A 92 -27.08 6.21 -6.04
N ARG A 93 -26.50 7.19 -6.74
CA ARG A 93 -26.93 7.54 -8.10
C ARG A 93 -26.43 6.61 -9.18
N LEU A 94 -25.27 6.01 -8.97
CA LEU A 94 -24.59 5.17 -9.96
C LEU A 94 -24.97 3.69 -9.83
N GLU A 95 -25.37 3.19 -8.64
CA GLU A 95 -25.56 1.77 -8.36
C GLU A 95 -26.65 1.10 -9.20
N ASP A 96 -27.69 1.84 -9.60
CA ASP A 96 -28.73 1.33 -10.48
C ASP A 96 -28.29 1.22 -11.96
N HIS A 97 -27.21 1.88 -12.34
CA HIS A 97 -26.77 2.04 -13.72
C HIS A 97 -25.48 1.28 -14.04
N CYS A 98 -24.60 1.06 -13.05
CA CYS A 98 -23.35 0.36 -13.23
C CYS A 98 -22.99 -0.47 -12.00
N GLU A 99 -22.06 -1.41 -12.16
CA GLU A 99 -21.56 -2.23 -11.06
C GLU A 99 -20.46 -1.45 -10.30
N ILE A 100 -20.71 -1.17 -9.02
CA ILE A 100 -19.71 -0.53 -8.16
C ILE A 100 -18.66 -1.57 -7.73
N ILE A 101 -17.43 -1.42 -8.19
CA ILE A 101 -16.34 -2.37 -7.88
C ILE A 101 -15.66 -2.02 -6.56
N GLN A 102 -15.38 -0.74 -6.35
CA GLN A 102 -14.80 -0.25 -5.09
C GLN A 102 -15.04 1.24 -4.91
N SER A 103 -15.01 1.69 -3.66
CA SER A 103 -14.97 3.09 -3.28
C SER A 103 -13.70 3.35 -2.45
N ASN A 104 -13.05 4.44 -2.74
CA ASN A 104 -11.89 4.97 -2.03
C ASN A 104 -12.27 6.20 -1.20
N THR A 105 -11.25 6.91 -0.67
CA THR A 105 -11.42 8.18 0.03
C THR A 105 -11.93 9.30 -0.89
N ASP A 106 -11.57 9.27 -2.16
CA ASP A 106 -11.71 10.37 -3.14
C ASP A 106 -12.24 9.90 -4.50
N GLY A 107 -12.60 8.62 -4.64
CA GLY A 107 -13.07 8.10 -5.91
C GLY A 107 -13.80 6.77 -5.83
N ILE A 108 -14.38 6.41 -6.94
CA ILE A 108 -15.21 5.20 -7.14
C ILE A 108 -14.73 4.51 -8.43
N LEU A 109 -14.50 3.22 -8.36
CA LEU A 109 -14.27 2.39 -9.56
C LEU A 109 -15.57 1.67 -9.93
N VAL A 110 -16.06 1.94 -11.12
CA VAL A 110 -17.27 1.33 -11.64
C VAL A 110 -16.95 0.43 -12.83
N LYS A 111 -17.82 -0.55 -13.08
CA LYS A 111 -17.79 -1.39 -14.28
C LYS A 111 -19.06 -1.14 -15.08
N LEU A 112 -18.87 -0.69 -16.30
CA LEU A 112 -19.94 -0.53 -17.29
C LEU A 112 -20.19 -1.86 -18.02
N ARG A 113 -21.42 -2.13 -18.39
CA ARG A 113 -21.78 -3.31 -19.18
C ARG A 113 -21.29 -3.18 -20.61
N ARG A 114 -21.42 -1.99 -21.19
CA ARG A 114 -21.01 -1.62 -22.55
C ARG A 114 -20.28 -0.27 -22.50
N TYR A 115 -19.49 0.01 -23.53
CA TYR A 115 -18.81 1.28 -23.66
C TYR A 115 -19.78 2.46 -23.84
N GLU A 116 -20.88 2.21 -24.56
CA GLU A 116 -21.92 3.21 -24.83
C GLU A 116 -22.62 3.71 -23.55
N ASP A 117 -22.57 2.93 -22.48
CA ASP A 117 -23.12 3.32 -21.19
C ASP A 117 -22.28 4.46 -20.52
N PHE A 118 -21.15 4.87 -21.14
CA PHE A 118 -20.32 5.97 -20.64
C PHE A 118 -21.03 7.33 -20.69
N GLU A 119 -21.83 7.61 -21.73
CA GLU A 119 -22.61 8.87 -21.81
C GLU A 119 -23.55 9.02 -20.61
N MET A 120 -24.26 7.97 -20.25
CA MET A 120 -25.13 7.98 -19.06
C MET A 120 -24.34 8.20 -17.77
N LEU A 121 -23.16 7.55 -17.63
CA LEU A 121 -22.28 7.78 -16.49
C LEU A 121 -21.83 9.25 -16.40
N ASP A 122 -21.43 9.83 -17.53
CA ASP A 122 -20.97 11.22 -17.63
C ASP A 122 -22.08 12.20 -17.26
N ASP A 123 -23.32 12.00 -17.75
CA ASP A 123 -24.49 12.80 -17.41
C ASP A 123 -24.79 12.79 -15.91
N LEU A 124 -24.81 11.61 -15.26
CA LEU A 124 -25.03 11.47 -13.83
C LEU A 124 -23.91 12.14 -13.00
N CYS A 125 -22.68 11.99 -13.45
CA CYS A 125 -21.51 12.65 -12.85
C CYS A 125 -21.58 14.16 -13.01
N TRP A 126 -21.98 14.66 -14.20
CA TRP A 126 -22.16 16.08 -14.44
C TRP A 126 -23.24 16.70 -13.55
N GLU A 127 -24.39 16.05 -13.39
CA GLU A 127 -25.43 16.51 -12.46
C GLU A 127 -24.90 16.60 -11.02
N TRP A 128 -24.14 15.61 -10.60
CA TRP A 128 -23.51 15.60 -9.28
C TRP A 128 -22.51 16.77 -9.12
N GLU A 129 -21.69 17.04 -10.13
CA GLU A 129 -20.78 18.19 -10.14
C GLU A 129 -21.52 19.51 -9.99
N GLN A 130 -22.64 19.70 -10.73
CA GLN A 130 -23.44 20.93 -10.67
C GLN A 130 -24.03 21.16 -9.27
N ARG A 131 -24.51 20.11 -8.62
CA ARG A 131 -25.11 20.20 -7.28
C ARG A 131 -24.06 20.43 -6.18
N THR A 132 -22.91 19.81 -6.29
CA THR A 132 -21.90 19.79 -5.22
C THR A 132 -20.83 20.86 -5.37
N GLY A 133 -20.65 21.40 -6.57
CA GLY A 133 -19.54 22.30 -6.90
C GLY A 133 -18.18 21.62 -6.95
N MET A 134 -18.16 20.27 -6.88
CA MET A 134 -16.94 19.47 -7.05
C MET A 134 -16.64 19.25 -8.55
N ARG A 135 -15.47 18.69 -8.85
CA ARG A 135 -15.07 18.27 -10.19
C ARG A 135 -14.64 16.83 -10.17
N LEU A 136 -15.04 16.08 -11.20
CA LEU A 136 -14.67 14.69 -11.39
C LEU A 136 -13.61 14.55 -12.49
N GLU A 137 -12.73 13.58 -12.32
CA GLU A 137 -11.74 13.16 -13.32
C GLU A 137 -11.98 11.69 -13.62
N PHE A 138 -11.91 11.31 -14.90
CA PHE A 138 -12.18 9.95 -15.36
C PHE A 138 -10.89 9.29 -15.85
N ASP A 139 -10.63 8.06 -15.40
CA ASP A 139 -9.60 7.18 -15.95
C ASP A 139 -10.27 5.89 -16.41
N GLU A 140 -10.03 5.48 -17.67
CA GLU A 140 -10.64 4.30 -18.28
C GLU A 140 -9.68 3.11 -18.29
N PHE A 141 -10.19 1.90 -18.02
CA PHE A 141 -9.41 0.68 -17.97
C PHE A 141 -10.14 -0.49 -18.62
N GLN A 142 -9.37 -1.38 -19.25
CA GLN A 142 -9.87 -2.61 -19.85
C GLN A 142 -9.91 -3.75 -18.84
N LYS A 143 -8.95 -3.80 -17.91
CA LYS A 143 -8.82 -4.88 -16.93
C LYS A 143 -8.44 -4.33 -15.56
N VAL A 144 -9.00 -4.96 -14.53
CA VAL A 144 -8.67 -4.71 -13.12
C VAL A 144 -8.42 -6.06 -12.46
N TYR A 145 -7.24 -6.21 -11.84
CA TYR A 145 -6.92 -7.34 -10.99
C TYR A 145 -6.82 -6.79 -9.57
N GLN A 146 -7.71 -7.24 -8.70
CA GLN A 146 -7.90 -6.65 -7.39
C GLN A 146 -7.92 -7.71 -6.30
N LYS A 147 -7.11 -7.50 -5.25
CA LYS A 147 -7.24 -8.20 -3.98
C LYS A 147 -8.19 -7.42 -3.04
N ASP A 148 -7.94 -6.12 -2.90
CA ASP A 148 -8.70 -5.18 -2.08
C ASP A 148 -8.49 -3.74 -2.59
N VAL A 149 -9.15 -2.76 -1.99
CA VAL A 149 -9.08 -1.32 -2.36
C VAL A 149 -7.67 -0.72 -2.29
N ASN A 150 -6.73 -1.39 -1.62
CA ASN A 150 -5.35 -0.95 -1.46
C ASN A 150 -4.34 -1.77 -2.25
N ASN A 151 -4.75 -2.90 -2.85
CA ASN A 151 -3.88 -3.80 -3.61
C ASN A 151 -4.56 -4.20 -4.92
N TYR A 152 -4.18 -3.53 -6.00
CA TYR A 152 -4.75 -3.79 -7.33
C TYR A 152 -3.80 -3.41 -8.46
N ILE A 153 -4.06 -4.00 -9.63
CA ILE A 153 -3.42 -3.66 -10.91
C ILE A 153 -4.53 -3.23 -11.86
N ILE A 154 -4.37 -2.08 -12.50
CA ILE A 154 -5.27 -1.56 -13.51
C ILE A 154 -4.55 -1.44 -14.85
N VAL A 155 -5.22 -1.89 -15.91
CA VAL A 155 -4.65 -1.99 -17.26
C VAL A 155 -5.51 -1.19 -18.22
N PRO A 156 -4.97 -0.11 -18.82
CA PRO A 156 -5.68 0.68 -19.82
C PRO A 156 -5.89 -0.12 -21.12
N SER A 157 -6.78 0.34 -21.96
CA SER A 157 -6.98 -0.21 -23.29
C SER A 157 -5.75 -0.02 -24.18
N GLY A 158 -5.50 -0.98 -25.09
CA GLY A 158 -4.40 -0.97 -26.04
C GLY A 158 -3.10 -1.51 -25.48
N PRO A 159 -1.94 -1.12 -26.04
CA PRO A 159 -0.66 -1.72 -25.70
C PRO A 159 -0.25 -1.44 -24.25
N LEU A 160 0.41 -2.42 -23.62
CA LEU A 160 0.87 -2.32 -22.21
C LEU A 160 1.97 -1.26 -22.00
N ARG A 161 2.65 -0.84 -23.08
CA ARG A 161 3.70 0.17 -23.04
C ARG A 161 3.39 1.29 -24.01
N ASP A 162 3.81 2.51 -23.66
CA ASP A 162 3.73 3.66 -24.55
C ASP A 162 4.86 3.60 -25.62
N GLU A 163 4.86 4.57 -26.55
CA GLU A 163 5.86 4.69 -27.62
C GLU A 163 7.31 4.84 -27.10
N LYS A 164 7.47 5.28 -25.85
CA LYS A 164 8.76 5.43 -25.16
C LYS A 164 9.11 4.19 -24.32
N GLY A 165 8.35 3.09 -24.46
CA GLY A 165 8.55 1.86 -23.71
C GLY A 165 8.14 1.91 -22.21
N LYS A 166 7.51 3.00 -21.75
CA LYS A 166 7.05 3.12 -20.36
C LYS A 166 5.78 2.31 -20.12
N PRO A 167 5.66 1.68 -18.94
CA PRO A 167 4.44 0.98 -18.56
C PRO A 167 3.23 1.92 -18.55
N ARG A 168 2.12 1.47 -19.15
CA ARG A 168 0.83 2.15 -19.10
C ARG A 168 -0.08 1.63 -17.99
N TRP A 169 0.19 0.43 -17.46
CA TRP A 169 -0.53 -0.08 -16.29
C TRP A 169 -0.11 0.64 -15.03
N LYS A 170 -1.02 0.68 -14.06
CA LYS A 170 -0.76 1.25 -12.74
C LYS A 170 -0.92 0.15 -11.69
N CYS A 171 -0.04 0.11 -10.70
CA CYS A 171 -0.12 -0.80 -9.55
C CYS A 171 -0.23 0.01 -8.27
N LYS A 172 -1.15 -0.38 -7.40
CA LYS A 172 -1.29 0.17 -6.05
C LYS A 172 -1.14 -0.94 -5.01
N GLY A 173 -0.47 -0.60 -3.92
CA GLY A 173 -0.37 -1.46 -2.75
C GLY A 173 0.88 -2.31 -2.66
N ALA A 174 1.12 -2.81 -1.45
CA ALA A 174 2.36 -3.49 -1.08
C ALA A 174 2.64 -4.78 -1.88
N TYR A 175 1.59 -5.42 -2.43
CA TYR A 175 1.71 -6.69 -3.14
C TYR A 175 2.15 -6.56 -4.60
N VAL A 176 1.90 -5.41 -5.21
CA VAL A 176 2.05 -5.25 -6.67
C VAL A 176 2.77 -3.98 -7.10
N LYS A 177 2.88 -2.96 -6.24
CA LYS A 177 3.58 -1.74 -6.60
C LYS A 177 5.06 -2.03 -6.90
N LYS A 178 5.63 -1.30 -7.86
CA LYS A 178 7.08 -1.23 -8.01
C LYS A 178 7.64 -0.59 -6.74
N LEU A 179 8.51 -1.31 -6.04
CA LEU A 179 9.16 -0.79 -4.84
C LEU A 179 10.27 0.19 -5.24
N SER A 180 10.37 1.29 -4.49
CA SER A 180 11.51 2.21 -4.59
C SER A 180 12.72 1.65 -3.86
N ASP A 181 13.88 2.26 -4.05
CA ASP A 181 15.12 1.87 -3.35
C ASP A 181 15.04 2.01 -1.82
N LEU A 182 13.99 2.66 -1.31
CA LEU A 182 13.71 2.82 0.11
C LEU A 182 12.67 1.81 0.65
N ASP A 183 11.93 1.15 -0.24
CA ASP A 183 10.84 0.21 0.07
C ASP A 183 11.27 -1.22 -0.29
N TYR A 184 12.04 -1.88 0.55
CA TYR A 184 12.60 -3.20 0.26
C TYR A 184 11.80 -4.33 0.90
N ASP A 185 10.63 -4.63 0.38
CA ASP A 185 9.83 -5.76 0.85
C ASP A 185 9.58 -6.79 -0.24
N LEU A 186 10.57 -7.63 -0.49
CA LEU A 186 10.51 -8.74 -1.45
C LEU A 186 10.17 -8.25 -2.88
N PRO A 187 10.98 -7.36 -3.50
CA PRO A 187 10.71 -6.83 -4.84
C PRO A 187 10.42 -7.89 -5.90
N ILE A 188 11.12 -9.04 -5.83
CA ILE A 188 10.93 -10.15 -6.76
C ILE A 188 9.51 -10.73 -6.71
N VAL A 189 8.90 -10.80 -5.52
CA VAL A 189 7.54 -11.32 -5.34
C VAL A 189 6.53 -10.38 -6.01
N ASN A 190 6.65 -9.07 -5.78
CA ASN A 190 5.78 -8.10 -6.44
C ASN A 190 5.90 -8.18 -7.97
N ARG A 191 7.13 -8.30 -8.48
CA ARG A 191 7.39 -8.48 -9.92
C ARG A 191 6.76 -9.75 -10.45
N ALA A 192 6.87 -10.86 -9.74
CA ALA A 192 6.29 -12.14 -10.14
C ALA A 192 4.76 -12.07 -10.25
N ILE A 193 4.08 -11.39 -9.31
CA ILE A 193 2.64 -11.19 -9.36
C ILE A 193 2.24 -10.32 -10.56
N VAL A 194 2.96 -9.24 -10.81
CA VAL A 194 2.69 -8.35 -11.96
C VAL A 194 2.92 -9.09 -13.28
N ASN A 195 4.02 -9.85 -13.40
CA ASN A 195 4.32 -10.64 -14.58
C ASN A 195 3.27 -11.72 -14.84
N TYR A 196 2.77 -12.36 -13.78
CA TYR A 196 1.70 -13.34 -13.90
C TYR A 196 0.43 -12.74 -14.54
N PHE A 197 -0.07 -11.63 -14.00
CA PHE A 197 -1.30 -11.02 -14.50
C PHE A 197 -1.17 -10.33 -15.86
N LEU A 198 -0.02 -9.71 -16.14
CA LEU A 198 0.14 -8.91 -17.35
C LEU A 198 0.73 -9.69 -18.53
N HIS A 199 1.56 -10.68 -18.25
CA HIS A 199 2.33 -11.39 -19.27
C HIS A 199 2.11 -12.91 -19.27
N GLY A 200 1.33 -13.46 -18.32
CA GLY A 200 1.14 -14.91 -18.20
C GLY A 200 2.40 -15.68 -17.79
N ILE A 201 3.41 -15.00 -17.23
CA ILE A 201 4.67 -15.60 -16.82
C ILE A 201 4.50 -16.13 -15.38
N SER A 202 4.81 -17.41 -15.18
CA SER A 202 4.67 -18.01 -13.84
C SER A 202 5.63 -17.39 -12.80
N PRO A 203 5.25 -17.42 -11.51
CA PRO A 203 6.15 -17.03 -10.43
C PRO A 203 7.47 -17.79 -10.44
N GLU A 204 7.43 -19.09 -10.75
CA GLU A 204 8.60 -19.95 -10.88
C GLU A 204 9.59 -19.38 -11.91
N THR A 205 9.10 -19.09 -13.12
CA THR A 205 9.95 -18.53 -14.19
C THR A 205 10.56 -17.20 -13.76
N THR A 206 9.73 -16.26 -13.31
CA THR A 206 10.21 -14.92 -12.91
C THR A 206 11.25 -14.99 -11.79
N ILE A 207 11.08 -15.86 -10.79
CA ILE A 207 11.94 -15.94 -9.61
C ILE A 207 13.21 -16.74 -9.91
N MET A 208 13.09 -17.87 -10.64
CA MET A 208 14.26 -18.70 -10.96
C MET A 208 15.23 -18.01 -11.92
N GLU A 209 14.74 -17.24 -12.88
CA GLU A 209 15.56 -16.48 -13.83
C GLU A 209 16.18 -15.20 -13.24
N CYS A 210 15.71 -14.74 -12.08
CA CYS A 210 16.24 -13.53 -11.46
C CYS A 210 17.68 -13.77 -10.96
N SER A 211 18.61 -12.92 -11.42
CA SER A 211 20.04 -12.93 -11.07
C SER A 211 20.44 -11.80 -10.12
N ASN A 212 19.52 -10.90 -9.74
CA ASN A 212 19.80 -9.76 -8.88
C ASN A 212 19.44 -10.08 -7.43
N LEU A 213 20.44 -10.24 -6.55
CA LEU A 213 20.23 -10.53 -5.14
C LEU A 213 19.39 -9.47 -4.41
N ARG A 214 19.51 -8.20 -4.80
CA ARG A 214 18.74 -7.09 -4.23
C ARG A 214 17.22 -7.29 -4.33
N ASP A 215 16.74 -8.00 -5.35
CA ASP A 215 15.31 -8.24 -5.53
C ASP A 215 14.72 -9.22 -4.53
N PHE A 216 15.55 -10.03 -3.88
CA PHE A 216 15.15 -11.01 -2.87
C PHE A 216 15.17 -10.47 -1.43
N GLN A 217 15.64 -9.25 -1.22
CA GLN A 217 15.80 -8.70 0.13
C GLN A 217 14.47 -8.40 0.81
N LYS A 218 14.43 -8.65 2.11
CA LYS A 218 13.47 -8.09 3.05
C LYS A 218 14.21 -7.16 3.99
N VAL A 219 13.92 -5.86 3.96
CA VAL A 219 14.48 -4.92 4.93
C VAL A 219 13.62 -4.92 6.18
N VAL A 220 14.23 -5.28 7.30
CA VAL A 220 13.60 -5.29 8.62
C VAL A 220 14.05 -4.07 9.39
N LYS A 221 13.09 -3.34 9.97
CA LYS A 221 13.33 -2.19 10.83
C LYS A 221 12.77 -2.43 12.22
N VAL A 222 13.64 -2.34 13.22
CA VAL A 222 13.24 -2.43 14.63
C VAL A 222 12.63 -1.11 15.07
N SER A 223 11.33 -1.07 15.29
CA SER A 223 10.65 0.15 15.75
C SER A 223 10.95 0.43 17.23
N SER A 224 10.76 1.68 17.68
CA SER A 224 10.97 2.11 19.07
C SER A 224 10.13 1.36 20.11
N LYS A 225 9.11 0.59 19.67
CA LYS A 225 8.29 -0.26 20.55
C LYS A 225 9.06 -1.49 21.07
N TYR A 226 10.13 -1.87 20.37
CA TYR A 226 10.91 -3.07 20.66
C TYR A 226 12.31 -2.67 21.12
N LYS A 227 12.83 -3.44 22.07
CA LYS A 227 14.15 -3.20 22.67
C LYS A 227 15.26 -3.57 21.70
N TYR A 228 15.13 -4.74 21.03
CA TYR A 228 16.09 -5.25 20.04
C TYR A 228 15.44 -6.31 19.14
N ALA A 229 16.17 -6.73 18.10
CA ALA A 229 15.90 -7.92 17.32
C ALA A 229 16.78 -9.08 17.78
N LEU A 230 16.23 -10.29 17.80
CA LEU A 230 16.90 -11.53 18.17
C LEU A 230 16.90 -12.48 16.97
N TYR A 231 18.06 -12.89 16.51
CA TYR A 231 18.21 -14.02 15.62
C TYR A 231 18.29 -15.30 16.45
N SER A 232 17.42 -16.27 16.20
CA SER A 232 17.43 -17.52 16.91
C SER A 232 17.52 -18.71 15.95
N PRO A 233 18.59 -19.51 16.01
CA PRO A 233 18.76 -20.67 15.14
C PRO A 233 17.84 -21.86 15.50
N VAL A 234 17.33 -21.90 16.74
CA VAL A 234 16.46 -23.01 17.16
C VAL A 234 15.20 -22.48 17.83
N VAL A 235 14.07 -22.75 17.19
CA VAL A 235 12.75 -22.44 17.71
C VAL A 235 11.99 -23.75 17.89
N THR A 236 11.76 -24.17 19.14
CA THR A 236 10.89 -25.30 19.42
C THR A 236 9.50 -24.83 19.81
N GLU A 237 8.49 -25.29 19.07
CA GLU A 237 7.10 -25.10 19.45
C GLU A 237 6.66 -26.22 20.39
N ALA A 238 6.29 -25.87 21.62
CA ALA A 238 5.67 -26.81 22.56
C ALA A 238 4.19 -26.44 22.74
N LYS A 239 3.31 -27.43 22.63
CA LYS A 239 1.92 -27.29 23.06
C LYS A 239 1.82 -27.50 24.57
N ILE A 240 1.44 -26.49 25.32
CA ILE A 240 1.10 -26.64 26.75
C ILE A 240 -0.38 -26.40 26.93
N ARG A 241 -0.95 -27.01 27.96
CA ARG A 241 -2.32 -26.72 28.41
C ARG A 241 -2.27 -25.60 29.44
N ASP A 242 -3.14 -24.59 29.31
CA ASP A 242 -3.32 -23.57 30.34
C ASP A 242 -4.12 -24.13 31.53
N GLU A 243 -4.23 -23.35 32.60
CA GLU A 243 -4.98 -23.72 33.81
C GLU A 243 -6.48 -24.02 33.55
N LYS A 244 -6.98 -23.66 32.36
CA LYS A 244 -8.35 -23.94 31.90
C LYS A 244 -8.41 -25.10 30.89
N GLY A 245 -7.33 -25.86 30.73
CA GLY A 245 -7.23 -27.00 29.82
C GLY A 245 -7.11 -26.67 28.33
N ARG A 246 -6.98 -25.39 27.96
CA ARG A 246 -6.88 -24.94 26.57
C ARG A 246 -5.45 -25.09 26.06
N SER A 247 -5.29 -25.68 24.89
CA SER A 247 -3.99 -25.85 24.24
C SER A 247 -3.40 -24.50 23.84
N LYS A 248 -2.20 -24.16 24.32
CA LYS A 248 -1.46 -22.97 23.96
C LYS A 248 -0.11 -23.37 23.38
N LYS A 249 0.21 -22.85 22.19
CA LYS A 249 1.56 -22.96 21.62
C LYS A 249 2.51 -22.03 22.38
N ILE A 250 3.64 -22.55 22.81
CA ILE A 250 4.75 -21.77 23.37
C ILE A 250 5.95 -21.98 22.46
N THR A 251 6.54 -20.88 22.05
CA THR A 251 7.80 -20.85 21.31
C THR A 251 8.95 -20.77 22.33
N ARG A 252 9.82 -21.75 22.33
CA ARG A 252 11.05 -21.77 23.15
C ARG A 252 12.24 -21.46 22.29
N PHE A 253 13.02 -20.49 22.70
CA PHE A 253 14.27 -20.08 22.06
C PHE A 253 15.41 -20.78 22.82
N SER A 254 16.21 -21.57 22.10
CA SER A 254 17.41 -22.22 22.66
C SER A 254 18.67 -21.51 22.22
N GLY A 255 18.86 -20.30 22.71
CA GLY A 255 19.95 -19.43 22.31
C GLY A 255 19.49 -18.40 21.28
N GLY A 256 20.32 -17.41 21.01
CA GLY A 256 20.05 -16.38 20.02
C GLY A 256 21.12 -15.30 20.05
N GLU A 257 21.28 -14.67 18.90
CA GLU A 257 22.19 -13.54 18.71
C GLU A 257 21.39 -12.25 18.61
N VAL A 258 21.75 -11.26 19.43
CA VAL A 258 21.14 -9.93 19.41
C VAL A 258 21.67 -9.18 18.20
N GLN A 259 20.76 -8.72 17.33
CA GLN A 259 21.11 -7.83 16.24
C GLN A 259 21.27 -6.42 16.77
N THR A 260 22.47 -5.85 16.60
CA THR A 260 22.80 -4.50 17.05
C THR A 260 22.24 -3.44 16.12
N ASP A 261 22.13 -3.75 14.83
CA ASP A 261 21.57 -2.85 13.82
C ASP A 261 20.05 -2.74 13.95
N LYS A 262 19.54 -1.52 13.90
CA LYS A 262 18.09 -1.28 13.90
C LYS A 262 17.44 -1.52 12.55
N THR A 263 18.23 -1.60 11.49
CA THR A 263 17.78 -1.87 10.13
C THR A 263 18.76 -2.83 9.47
N PHE A 264 18.27 -3.94 8.97
CA PHE A 264 19.09 -4.98 8.35
C PHE A 264 18.33 -5.71 7.24
N ARG A 265 19.06 -6.37 6.34
CA ARG A 265 18.52 -7.14 5.21
C ARG A 265 18.49 -8.62 5.54
N VAL A 266 17.34 -9.24 5.27
CA VAL A 266 17.07 -10.66 5.52
C VAL A 266 16.80 -11.37 4.20
N PHE A 267 17.38 -12.56 4.02
CA PHE A 267 17.18 -13.42 2.87
C PHE A 267 16.81 -14.83 3.34
N ALA A 268 15.95 -15.52 2.58
CA ALA A 268 15.59 -16.90 2.86
C ALA A 268 16.77 -17.83 2.62
N SER A 269 16.99 -18.79 3.52
CA SER A 269 18.06 -19.78 3.44
C SER A 269 17.52 -21.19 3.24
N LYS A 270 18.17 -21.99 2.36
CA LYS A 270 17.94 -23.43 2.23
C LYS A 270 18.46 -24.22 3.43
N ASP A 271 19.39 -23.62 4.20
CA ASP A 271 20.00 -24.27 5.36
C ASP A 271 19.01 -24.28 6.53
N GLN A 272 18.46 -25.46 6.79
CA GLN A 272 17.48 -25.69 7.86
C GLN A 272 18.08 -25.56 9.28
N SER A 273 19.41 -25.51 9.41
CA SER A 273 20.08 -25.26 10.69
C SER A 273 20.04 -23.77 11.09
N LYS A 274 19.80 -22.88 10.12
CA LYS A 274 19.64 -21.44 10.36
C LYS A 274 18.25 -21.15 10.94
N GLY A 275 18.16 -20.10 11.73
CA GLY A 275 16.93 -19.68 12.39
C GLY A 275 16.27 -18.49 11.76
N GLY A 276 15.22 -18.00 12.42
CA GLY A 276 14.46 -16.82 12.04
C GLY A 276 14.82 -15.58 12.87
N ILE A 277 14.19 -14.47 12.53
CA ILE A 277 14.38 -13.18 13.22
C ILE A 277 13.14 -12.78 14.01
N PHE A 278 13.34 -12.37 15.24
CA PHE A 278 12.30 -12.05 16.21
C PHE A 278 12.51 -10.66 16.81
N LYS A 279 11.42 -9.98 17.19
CA LYS A 279 11.41 -8.70 17.88
C LYS A 279 11.12 -8.91 19.36
N VAL A 280 11.95 -8.32 20.21
CA VAL A 280 11.88 -8.43 21.68
C VAL A 280 11.44 -7.11 22.26
N SER A 281 10.29 -7.11 22.98
CA SER A 281 9.75 -5.87 23.54
C SER A 281 10.36 -5.46 24.88
N GLY A 282 10.93 -6.43 25.63
CA GLY A 282 11.41 -6.23 27.00
C GLY A 282 10.30 -5.90 28.01
N LYS A 283 9.02 -6.02 27.63
CA LYS A 283 7.90 -5.75 28.53
C LYS A 283 7.63 -6.95 29.45
N ILE A 284 7.41 -6.66 30.73
CA ILE A 284 6.99 -7.66 31.71
C ILE A 284 5.46 -7.65 31.77
N VAL A 285 4.83 -8.80 31.52
CA VAL A 285 3.40 -9.00 31.60
C VAL A 285 3.12 -10.13 32.61
N LYS A 286 2.37 -9.87 33.67
CA LYS A 286 2.07 -10.83 34.76
C LYS A 286 3.34 -11.48 35.35
N GLY A 287 4.39 -10.65 35.59
CA GLY A 287 5.64 -11.11 36.20
C GLY A 287 6.56 -11.91 35.28
N ARG A 288 6.26 -12.02 33.99
CA ARG A 288 7.11 -12.71 33.01
C ARG A 288 7.40 -11.79 31.82
N GLU A 289 8.60 -11.91 31.26
CA GLU A 289 8.95 -11.19 30.04
C GLU A 289 8.07 -11.69 28.88
N LYS A 290 7.59 -10.73 28.05
CA LYS A 290 6.78 -11.07 26.89
C LYS A 290 7.65 -11.86 25.89
N ASN A 291 7.13 -12.99 25.41
CA ASN A 291 7.82 -13.80 24.40
C ASN A 291 8.21 -12.96 23.17
N PRO A 292 9.39 -13.23 22.58
CA PRO A 292 9.76 -12.66 21.31
C PRO A 292 8.70 -12.94 20.24
N GLU A 293 8.46 -11.97 19.38
CA GLU A 293 7.51 -12.07 18.27
C GLU A 293 8.27 -12.13 16.95
N LYS A 294 7.93 -13.08 16.06
CA LYS A 294 8.51 -13.15 14.73
C LYS A 294 8.23 -11.85 13.95
N PHE A 295 9.19 -11.38 13.18
CA PHE A 295 8.91 -10.32 12.22
C PHE A 295 8.00 -10.86 11.12
N GLY A 296 6.95 -10.11 10.76
CA GLY A 296 6.04 -10.49 9.68
C GLY A 296 6.75 -10.57 8.34
N ASN A 297 6.33 -11.52 7.50
CA ASN A 297 6.87 -11.74 6.15
C ASN A 297 8.39 -11.97 6.12
N THR A 298 8.95 -12.62 7.15
CA THR A 298 10.34 -13.09 7.17
C THR A 298 10.38 -14.60 7.14
N PRO A 299 11.39 -15.21 6.48
CA PRO A 299 11.53 -16.66 6.41
C PRO A 299 11.80 -17.28 7.79
N ASP A 300 11.52 -18.59 7.92
CA ASP A 300 11.82 -19.35 9.14
C ASP A 300 13.31 -19.63 9.27
N HIS A 301 13.99 -19.79 8.14
CA HIS A 301 15.43 -19.98 8.01
C HIS A 301 15.98 -18.84 7.17
N CYS A 302 16.90 -18.05 7.71
CA CYS A 302 17.40 -16.86 7.03
C CYS A 302 18.86 -16.58 7.30
N PHE A 303 19.46 -15.81 6.42
CA PHE A 303 20.77 -15.20 6.58
C PHE A 303 20.68 -13.68 6.38
N PHE A 304 21.74 -12.97 6.77
CA PHE A 304 21.80 -11.50 6.76
C PHE A 304 22.98 -11.02 5.93
N ILE A 305 22.74 -9.97 5.15
CA ILE A 305 23.80 -9.21 4.48
C ILE A 305 23.47 -7.73 4.69
N ASN A 306 24.25 -7.03 5.52
CA ASN A 306 24.02 -5.61 5.82
C ASN A 306 24.81 -4.67 4.90
N ASP A 307 25.80 -5.19 4.20
CA ASP A 307 26.56 -4.45 3.19
C ASP A 307 25.73 -4.20 1.92
N ASP A 308 26.29 -3.46 0.97
CA ASP A 308 25.67 -3.24 -0.33
C ASP A 308 25.59 -4.56 -1.11
N VAL A 309 24.37 -4.93 -1.49
CA VAL A 309 24.07 -6.17 -2.23
C VAL A 309 23.90 -5.95 -3.74
N THR A 310 24.10 -4.72 -4.23
CA THR A 310 23.74 -4.32 -5.60
C THR A 310 24.45 -5.15 -6.67
N ASN A 311 25.68 -5.54 -6.44
CA ASN A 311 26.51 -6.29 -7.40
C ASN A 311 26.97 -7.65 -6.86
N LEU A 312 26.38 -8.12 -5.78
CA LEU A 312 26.73 -9.44 -5.23
C LEU A 312 26.06 -10.55 -6.04
N PRO A 313 26.77 -11.65 -6.30
CA PRO A 313 26.17 -12.84 -6.88
C PRO A 313 25.13 -13.42 -5.92
N ILE A 314 24.17 -14.14 -6.46
CA ILE A 314 23.21 -14.87 -5.63
C ILE A 314 23.92 -16.02 -4.92
N PRO A 315 23.92 -16.07 -3.57
CA PRO A 315 24.50 -17.16 -2.83
C PRO A 315 23.78 -18.49 -3.09
N ASP A 316 24.51 -19.60 -3.12
CA ASP A 316 23.93 -20.95 -3.32
C ASP A 316 22.91 -21.32 -2.23
N GLU A 317 23.07 -20.76 -1.03
CA GLU A 317 22.17 -20.96 0.09
C GLU A 317 20.82 -20.23 -0.04
N LEU A 318 20.66 -19.29 -1.00
CA LEU A 318 19.39 -18.57 -1.18
C LEU A 318 18.27 -19.55 -1.54
N ASP A 319 17.21 -19.56 -0.73
CA ASP A 319 16.02 -20.37 -0.98
C ASP A 319 15.04 -19.65 -1.90
N LYS A 320 15.17 -19.84 -3.21
CA LYS A 320 14.23 -19.28 -4.19
C LYS A 320 12.81 -19.86 -4.06
N GLN A 321 12.68 -21.10 -3.54
CA GLN A 321 11.38 -21.74 -3.36
C GLN A 321 10.51 -20.97 -2.36
N TYR A 322 11.10 -20.47 -1.27
CA TYR A 322 10.38 -19.60 -0.32
C TYR A 322 9.68 -18.41 -1.02
N TYR A 323 10.37 -17.75 -1.96
CA TYR A 323 9.78 -16.58 -2.67
C TYR A 323 8.69 -17.01 -3.66
N ILE A 324 8.83 -18.18 -4.28
CA ILE A 324 7.79 -18.76 -5.14
C ILE A 324 6.53 -19.03 -4.32
N ASP A 325 6.67 -19.64 -3.15
CA ASP A 325 5.55 -19.98 -2.28
C ASP A 325 4.86 -18.69 -1.76
N VAL A 326 5.63 -17.66 -1.36
CA VAL A 326 5.09 -16.35 -0.99
C VAL A 326 4.36 -15.68 -2.16
N ALA A 327 4.87 -15.82 -3.39
CA ALA A 327 4.19 -15.26 -4.57
C ALA A 327 2.84 -15.95 -4.81
N TRP A 328 2.78 -17.28 -4.70
CA TRP A 328 1.52 -18.03 -4.84
C TRP A 328 0.55 -17.75 -3.70
N ASP A 329 1.01 -17.63 -2.45
CA ASP A 329 0.15 -17.22 -1.33
C ASP A 329 -0.48 -15.85 -1.58
N ARG A 330 0.28 -14.89 -2.12
CA ARG A 330 -0.25 -13.58 -2.48
C ARG A 330 -1.18 -13.62 -3.69
N LEU A 331 -0.92 -14.46 -4.70
CA LEU A 331 -1.80 -14.67 -5.86
C LEU A 331 -3.13 -15.28 -5.42
N LYS A 332 -3.12 -16.19 -4.44
CA LYS A 332 -4.33 -16.75 -3.85
C LYS A 332 -5.23 -15.66 -3.24
N ASP A 333 -4.64 -14.63 -2.64
CA ASP A 333 -5.38 -13.47 -2.13
C ASP A 333 -6.08 -12.68 -3.26
N PHE A 334 -5.61 -12.78 -4.51
CA PHE A 334 -6.27 -12.25 -5.71
C PHE A 334 -7.28 -13.24 -6.34
N GLY A 335 -7.54 -14.37 -5.70
CA GLY A 335 -8.47 -15.40 -6.20
C GLY A 335 -7.84 -16.33 -7.24
N VAL A 336 -6.51 -16.40 -7.36
CA VAL A 336 -5.82 -17.31 -8.27
C VAL A 336 -5.51 -18.62 -7.54
N GLU A 337 -5.90 -19.74 -8.11
CA GLU A 337 -5.52 -21.08 -7.67
C GLU A 337 -4.23 -21.52 -8.40
N ARG A 338 -3.33 -22.25 -7.68
CA ARG A 338 -2.07 -22.77 -8.23
C ARG A 338 -2.30 -23.98 -9.10
#